data_41cd59a5c21841c494da49775cd160c7
#
_entry.id   41cd59a5c21841c494da49775cd160c7
#
_cell.length_a   1.000
_cell.length_b   1.000
_cell.length_c   1.000
_cell.angle_alpha   90.00
_cell.angle_beta   90.00
_cell.angle_gamma   90.00
#
_symmetry.space_group_name_H-M   'P 1'
#
loop_
_entity.id
_entity.type
_entity.pdbx_description
1 polymer ?
#
loop_
_entity_poly.entity_id
_entity_poly.type
_entity_poly.pdbx_seq_one_letter_code
_entity_poly.pdbx_strand_id
1 'polypeptide(L)'
;YGEYNFSFRNVVNQMEDIPCAWARFSSALTVKKNIADFSIPLLAKTALSVGVGVNSHSSTPRASVSMVRDLLDTDDLTAGFDPNSLEDELIDYLKDNKIDNSGTHLQLGLRFKILVIDSHLNFRYNMTEDVYKGEESFTELQFKVGMAF
;
A
#
# COMPACT_ATOMS: atom_id res chain seq x y z
N TYR A 1 -2.35 -4.23 4.10
CA TYR A 1 -1.19 -4.97 4.58
C TYR A 1 -1.10 -6.31 3.87
N GLY A 2 0.07 -6.94 3.90
CA GLY A 2 0.29 -8.28 3.39
C GLY A 2 1.26 -9.04 4.28
N GLU A 3 1.12 -10.36 4.30
CA GLU A 3 2.03 -11.26 5.00
C GLU A 3 2.90 -11.98 3.99
N TYR A 4 4.14 -12.24 4.34
CA TYR A 4 5.10 -12.98 3.51
C TYR A 4 6.09 -13.72 4.41
N ASN A 5 6.68 -14.79 3.90
CA ASN A 5 7.74 -15.48 4.59
C ASN A 5 9.10 -14.98 4.10
N PHE A 6 9.96 -14.60 5.05
CA PHE A 6 11.35 -14.33 4.79
C PHE A 6 12.17 -15.59 5.06
N SER A 7 12.69 -16.20 3.99
CA SER A 7 13.47 -17.43 4.08
C SER A 7 14.95 -17.10 4.03
N PHE A 8 15.72 -17.58 4.99
CA PHE A 8 17.16 -17.45 5.01
C PHE A 8 17.83 -18.76 5.41
N ARG A 9 19.11 -18.91 5.05
CA ARG A 9 19.92 -20.05 5.51
C ARG A 9 20.66 -19.67 6.76
N ASN A 10 20.45 -20.45 7.82
CA ASN A 10 21.21 -20.30 9.03
C ASN A 10 22.63 -20.90 8.88
N VAL A 11 23.47 -20.73 9.87
CA VAL A 11 24.88 -21.18 9.88
C VAL A 11 25.07 -22.69 9.78
N VAL A 12 24.07 -23.48 10.15
CA VAL A 12 24.07 -24.94 9.95
C VAL A 12 23.45 -25.36 8.63
N ASN A 13 23.28 -24.40 7.71
CA ASN A 13 22.77 -24.59 6.35
C ASN A 13 21.32 -25.10 6.27
N GLN A 14 20.53 -24.89 7.34
CA GLN A 14 19.10 -25.15 7.34
C GLN A 14 18.33 -23.92 6.87
N MET A 15 17.23 -24.14 6.15
CA MET A 15 16.31 -23.07 5.78
C MET A 15 15.40 -22.78 6.97
N GLU A 16 15.31 -21.51 7.32
CA GLU A 16 14.38 -21.00 8.31
C GLU A 16 13.45 -19.98 7.66
N ASP A 17 12.16 -20.06 7.99
CA ASP A 17 11.13 -19.16 7.50
C ASP A 17 10.61 -18.31 8.65
N ILE A 18 10.78 -17.00 8.53
CA ILE A 18 10.24 -16.04 9.48
C ILE A 18 8.99 -15.41 8.87
N PRO A 19 7.82 -15.51 9.52
CA PRO A 19 6.62 -14.81 9.08
C PRO A 19 6.81 -13.30 9.27
N CYS A 20 6.72 -12.55 8.19
CA CYS A 20 6.88 -11.10 8.20
C CYS A 20 5.60 -10.44 7.68
N ALA A 21 5.30 -9.25 8.19
CA ALA A 21 4.22 -8.41 7.72
C ALA A 21 4.77 -7.19 6.96
N TRP A 22 4.07 -6.82 5.90
CA TRP A 22 4.31 -5.59 5.16
C TRP A 22 3.06 -4.72 5.24
N ALA A 23 3.22 -3.47 5.61
CA ALA A 23 2.14 -2.52 5.69
C ALA A 23 2.44 -1.30 4.81
N ARG A 24 1.39 -0.80 4.16
CA ARG A 24 1.43 0.45 3.40
C ARG A 24 0.25 1.31 3.82
N PHE A 25 0.54 2.54 4.15
CA PHE A 25 -0.44 3.61 4.28
C PHE A 25 -0.37 4.49 3.04
N SER A 26 -1.53 4.84 2.48
CA SER A 26 -1.61 5.68 1.29
C SER A 26 -2.64 6.78 1.49
N SER A 27 -2.29 8.00 1.15
CA SER A 27 -3.20 9.13 1.09
C SER A 27 -3.19 9.75 -0.29
N ALA A 28 -4.32 10.32 -0.72
CA ALA A 28 -4.40 10.96 -2.02
C ALA A 28 -5.42 12.12 -2.00
N LEU A 29 -5.06 13.22 -2.62
CA LEU A 29 -5.94 14.34 -2.89
C LEU A 29 -6.18 14.44 -4.38
N THR A 30 -7.45 14.37 -4.81
CA THR A 30 -7.83 14.34 -6.23
C THR A 30 -8.82 15.45 -6.54
N VAL A 31 -8.54 16.26 -7.55
CA VAL A 31 -9.50 17.17 -8.17
C VAL A 31 -10.15 16.44 -9.34
N LYS A 32 -11.48 16.36 -9.35
CA LYS A 32 -12.25 15.63 -10.36
C LYS A 32 -13.19 16.55 -11.13
N LYS A 33 -13.40 16.23 -12.40
CA LYS A 33 -14.41 16.85 -13.26
C LYS A 33 -15.27 15.77 -13.90
N ASN A 34 -16.59 15.92 -13.79
CA ASN A 34 -17.50 15.08 -14.58
C ASN A 34 -17.42 15.50 -16.04
N ILE A 35 -17.25 14.51 -16.91
CA ILE A 35 -17.15 14.67 -18.37
C ILE A 35 -18.40 14.18 -19.11
N ALA A 36 -19.15 13.28 -18.49
CA ALA A 36 -20.44 12.80 -19.01
C ALA A 36 -21.36 12.44 -17.84
N ASP A 37 -22.61 12.83 -17.96
CA ASP A 37 -23.66 12.51 -17.01
C ASP A 37 -24.88 11.97 -17.77
N PHE A 38 -25.48 10.90 -17.26
CA PHE A 38 -26.73 10.36 -17.74
C PHE A 38 -27.64 10.12 -16.52
N SER A 39 -28.90 10.56 -16.59
CA SER A 39 -29.83 10.38 -15.50
C SER A 39 -31.23 10.03 -15.99
N ILE A 40 -31.84 9.07 -15.30
CA ILE A 40 -33.27 8.76 -15.39
C ILE A 40 -33.89 9.28 -14.08
N PRO A 41 -34.78 10.28 -14.14
CA PRO A 41 -35.36 10.87 -12.93
C PRO A 41 -35.89 9.80 -11.97
N LEU A 42 -35.55 9.92 -10.69
CA LEU A 42 -35.97 9.05 -9.58
C LEU A 42 -35.42 7.61 -9.62
N LEU A 43 -34.85 7.14 -10.74
CA LEU A 43 -34.44 5.74 -10.90
C LEU A 43 -32.93 5.54 -10.89
N ALA A 44 -32.20 6.24 -11.77
CA ALA A 44 -30.79 5.98 -11.94
C ALA A 44 -29.99 7.22 -12.36
N LYS A 45 -28.76 7.30 -11.93
CA LYS A 45 -27.79 8.30 -12.40
C LYS A 45 -26.44 7.63 -12.63
N THR A 46 -25.83 7.93 -13.77
CA THR A 46 -24.48 7.50 -14.09
C THR A 46 -23.65 8.73 -14.43
N ALA A 47 -22.44 8.80 -13.92
CA ALA A 47 -21.50 9.88 -14.25
C ALA A 47 -20.11 9.32 -14.49
N LEU A 48 -19.47 9.80 -15.55
CA LEU A 48 -18.08 9.54 -15.87
C LEU A 48 -17.26 10.78 -15.46
N SER A 49 -16.18 10.59 -14.75
CA SER A 49 -15.31 11.64 -14.28
C SER A 49 -13.84 11.34 -14.58
N VAL A 50 -13.09 12.39 -14.81
CA VAL A 50 -11.62 12.35 -14.84
C VAL A 50 -11.07 13.19 -13.70
N GLY A 51 -9.92 12.84 -13.19
CA GLY A 51 -9.26 13.55 -12.11
C GLY A 51 -7.76 13.48 -12.18
N VAL A 52 -7.16 14.46 -11.55
CA VAL A 52 -5.72 14.52 -11.35
C VAL A 52 -5.46 14.89 -9.89
N GLY A 53 -4.36 14.45 -9.34
CA GLY A 53 -4.05 14.76 -7.95
C GLY A 53 -2.65 14.36 -7.55
N VAL A 54 -2.42 14.51 -6.25
CA VAL A 54 -1.18 14.11 -5.59
C VAL A 54 -1.45 12.92 -4.67
N ASN A 55 -0.45 12.09 -4.51
CA ASN A 55 -0.49 10.95 -3.60
C ASN A 55 0.75 10.92 -2.70
N SER A 56 0.62 10.29 -1.57
CA SER A 56 1.72 9.99 -0.66
C SER A 56 1.53 8.57 -0.13
N HIS A 57 2.62 7.84 -0.11
CA HIS A 57 2.68 6.46 0.33
C HIS A 57 3.76 6.32 1.39
N SER A 58 3.43 5.65 2.49
CA SER A 58 4.36 5.27 3.54
C SER A 58 4.29 3.76 3.70
N SER A 59 5.41 3.08 3.55
CA SER A 59 5.45 1.62 3.66
C SER A 59 6.58 1.16 4.56
N THR A 60 6.37 0.03 5.23
CA THR A 60 7.44 -0.65 5.96
C THR A 60 8.42 -1.29 4.98
N PRO A 61 9.73 -1.29 5.27
CA PRO A 61 10.69 -2.04 4.47
C PRO A 61 10.38 -3.53 4.51
N ARG A 62 10.83 -4.25 3.48
CA ARG A 62 10.78 -5.71 3.51
C ARG A 62 11.98 -6.25 4.27
N ALA A 63 11.77 -7.34 5.01
CA ALA A 63 12.85 -8.04 5.69
C ALA A 63 13.98 -8.42 4.71
N SER A 64 15.20 -8.22 5.14
CA SER A 64 16.41 -8.56 4.40
C SER A 64 17.48 -9.10 5.35
N VAL A 65 18.46 -9.79 4.81
CA VAL A 65 19.60 -10.29 5.62
C VAL A 65 20.36 -9.13 6.28
N SER A 66 20.50 -7.99 5.59
CA SER A 66 21.11 -6.79 6.17
C SER A 66 20.32 -6.28 7.38
N MET A 67 18.99 -6.20 7.25
CA MET A 67 18.12 -5.82 8.36
C MET A 67 18.32 -6.72 9.60
N VAL A 68 18.38 -8.04 9.40
CA VAL A 68 18.60 -8.96 10.53
C VAL A 68 19.96 -8.76 11.19
N ARG A 69 21.00 -8.46 10.40
CA ARG A 69 22.32 -8.13 10.96
C ARG A 69 22.33 -6.83 11.74
N ASP A 70 21.70 -5.80 11.19
CA ASP A 70 21.60 -4.49 11.83
C ASP A 70 20.84 -4.58 13.17
N LEU A 71 19.74 -5.38 13.22
CA LEU A 71 18.96 -5.61 14.43
C LEU A 71 19.73 -6.37 15.52
N LEU A 72 20.54 -7.35 15.13
CA LEU A 72 21.29 -8.17 16.08
C LEU A 72 22.62 -7.54 16.48
N ASP A 73 23.00 -6.39 15.90
CA ASP A 73 24.30 -5.72 16.09
C ASP A 73 25.48 -6.72 16.02
N THR A 74 25.36 -7.72 15.16
CA THR A 74 26.34 -8.80 15.05
C THR A 74 26.44 -9.34 13.64
N ASP A 75 27.66 -9.57 13.21
CA ASP A 75 27.96 -10.37 12.02
C ASP A 75 27.76 -11.88 12.28
N ASP A 76 27.65 -12.28 13.54
CA ASP A 76 27.49 -13.67 13.97
C ASP A 76 26.04 -13.99 14.35
N LEU A 77 25.26 -14.45 13.39
CA LEU A 77 23.88 -14.90 13.58
C LEU A 77 23.75 -16.19 14.42
N THR A 78 24.87 -16.68 14.99
CA THR A 78 24.88 -17.87 15.86
C THR A 78 24.71 -17.55 17.33
N ALA A 79 24.88 -16.30 17.75
CA ALA A 79 24.64 -15.87 19.12
C ALA A 79 23.13 -15.96 19.42
N GLY A 80 22.79 -16.67 20.49
CA GLY A 80 21.41 -16.74 20.94
C GLY A 80 20.88 -15.35 21.25
N PHE A 81 19.71 -15.01 20.72
CA PHE A 81 19.03 -13.74 20.95
C PHE A 81 17.80 -13.94 21.84
N ASP A 82 17.42 -12.91 22.57
CA ASP A 82 16.14 -12.88 23.31
C ASP A 82 15.04 -12.44 22.34
N PRO A 83 14.01 -13.30 22.07
CA PRO A 83 12.92 -12.95 21.17
C PRO A 83 12.14 -11.69 21.57
N ASN A 84 12.08 -11.35 22.88
CA ASN A 84 11.31 -10.18 23.34
C ASN A 84 12.06 -8.87 23.04
N SER A 85 13.38 -8.85 23.16
CA SER A 85 14.18 -7.67 22.79
C SER A 85 14.16 -7.43 21.28
N LEU A 86 14.12 -8.49 20.49
CA LEU A 86 14.07 -8.42 19.03
C LEU A 86 12.76 -7.77 18.52
N GLU A 87 11.63 -7.97 19.22
CA GLU A 87 10.37 -7.36 18.83
C GLU A 87 10.40 -5.83 18.93
N ASP A 88 10.90 -5.30 20.05
CA ASP A 88 11.02 -3.86 20.25
C ASP A 88 12.02 -3.22 19.26
N GLU A 89 13.17 -3.85 19.06
CA GLU A 89 14.19 -3.40 18.12
C GLU A 89 13.68 -3.45 16.67
N LEU A 90 12.90 -4.47 16.31
CA LEU A 90 12.26 -4.57 15.00
C LEU A 90 11.26 -3.44 14.77
N ILE A 91 10.43 -3.12 15.77
CA ILE A 91 9.46 -2.03 15.68
C ILE A 91 10.16 -0.69 15.46
N ASP A 92 11.23 -0.43 16.19
CA ASP A 92 11.97 0.81 16.05
C ASP A 92 12.73 0.87 14.71
N TYR A 93 13.33 -0.23 14.28
CA TYR A 93 13.93 -0.34 12.94
C TYR A 93 12.92 -0.04 11.83
N LEU A 94 11.71 -0.60 11.91
CA LEU A 94 10.65 -0.37 10.92
C LEU A 94 10.16 1.08 10.89
N LYS A 95 10.15 1.77 12.03
CA LYS A 95 9.81 3.19 12.11
C LYS A 95 10.89 4.07 11.49
N ASP A 96 12.16 3.77 11.78
CA ASP A 96 13.31 4.57 11.33
C ASP A 96 13.62 4.37 9.84
N ASN A 97 13.31 3.17 9.33
CA ASN A 97 13.56 2.80 7.92
C ASN A 97 12.29 2.78 7.06
N LYS A 98 11.20 3.42 7.50
CA LYS A 98 10.00 3.54 6.66
C LYS A 98 10.34 4.25 5.34
N ILE A 99 9.71 3.78 4.28
CA ILE A 99 9.86 4.34 2.94
C ILE A 99 8.70 5.27 2.68
N ASP A 100 8.98 6.57 2.61
CA ASP A 100 7.99 7.61 2.31
C ASP A 100 8.18 8.10 0.87
N ASN A 101 7.17 7.89 0.04
CA ASN A 101 7.17 8.30 -1.35
C ASN A 101 5.96 9.18 -1.66
N SER A 102 6.14 10.15 -2.52
CA SER A 102 5.06 11.00 -2.99
C SER A 102 5.13 11.17 -4.50
N GLY A 103 3.97 11.41 -5.10
CA GLY A 103 3.88 11.56 -6.54
C GLY A 103 2.55 12.15 -6.97
N THR A 104 2.27 11.96 -8.24
CA THR A 104 1.03 12.41 -8.86
C THR A 104 0.21 11.22 -9.35
N HIS A 105 -1.07 11.43 -9.63
CA HIS A 105 -1.90 10.40 -10.22
C HIS A 105 -2.94 10.97 -11.16
N LEU A 106 -3.33 10.12 -12.12
CA LEU A 106 -4.51 10.31 -12.95
C LEU A 106 -5.60 9.35 -12.49
N GLN A 107 -6.85 9.80 -12.53
CA GLN A 107 -7.99 8.97 -12.10
C GLN A 107 -9.12 9.04 -13.13
N LEU A 108 -9.66 7.87 -13.45
CA LEU A 108 -10.92 7.71 -14.16
C LEU A 108 -11.96 7.18 -13.18
N GLY A 109 -13.10 7.84 -13.07
CA GLY A 109 -14.14 7.49 -12.13
C GLY A 109 -15.48 7.25 -12.84
N LEU A 110 -16.15 6.17 -12.48
CA LEU A 110 -17.49 5.84 -12.92
C LEU A 110 -18.39 5.74 -11.69
N ARG A 111 -19.45 6.54 -11.69
CA ARG A 111 -20.45 6.56 -10.62
C ARG A 111 -21.75 5.97 -11.14
N PHE A 112 -22.35 5.09 -10.36
CA PHE A 112 -23.69 4.57 -10.56
C PHE A 112 -24.52 4.83 -9.31
N LYS A 113 -25.62 5.54 -9.46
CA LYS A 113 -26.64 5.66 -8.43
C LYS A 113 -27.94 5.02 -8.92
N ILE A 114 -28.47 4.08 -8.16
CA ILE A 114 -29.77 3.45 -8.40
C ILE A 114 -30.58 3.58 -7.12
N LEU A 115 -31.64 4.36 -7.17
CA LEU A 115 -32.44 4.72 -6.01
C LEU A 115 -31.55 5.32 -4.89
N VAL A 116 -31.38 4.59 -3.79
CA VAL A 116 -30.57 5.00 -2.63
C VAL A 116 -29.17 4.43 -2.64
N ILE A 117 -28.85 3.51 -3.54
CA ILE A 117 -27.52 2.91 -3.63
C ILE A 117 -26.65 3.76 -4.55
N ASP A 118 -25.51 4.21 -4.02
CA ASP A 118 -24.53 5.01 -4.75
C ASP A 118 -23.20 4.24 -4.79
N SER A 119 -22.77 3.87 -5.98
CA SER A 119 -21.56 3.07 -6.20
C SER A 119 -20.55 3.85 -7.03
N HIS A 120 -19.30 3.76 -6.67
CA HIS A 120 -18.19 4.40 -7.37
C HIS A 120 -17.12 3.37 -7.71
N LEU A 121 -16.74 3.31 -8.97
CA LEU A 121 -15.60 2.58 -9.46
C LEU A 121 -14.56 3.60 -9.92
N ASN A 122 -13.38 3.57 -9.32
CA ASN A 122 -12.28 4.48 -9.69
C ASN A 122 -11.08 3.65 -10.11
N PHE A 123 -10.57 3.93 -11.29
CA PHE A 123 -9.27 3.47 -11.76
C PHE A 123 -8.28 4.61 -11.60
N ARG A 124 -7.17 4.35 -10.94
CA ARG A 124 -6.12 5.32 -10.68
C ARG A 124 -4.79 4.81 -11.22
N TYR A 125 -4.08 5.66 -11.95
CA TYR A 125 -2.71 5.45 -12.39
C TYR A 125 -1.80 6.35 -11.55
N ASN A 126 -1.00 5.77 -10.69
CA ASN A 126 -0.09 6.48 -9.79
C ASN A 126 1.30 6.53 -10.43
N MET A 127 1.84 7.73 -10.56
CA MET A 127 3.20 8.03 -10.99
C MET A 127 4.00 8.37 -9.74
N THR A 128 4.50 7.35 -9.07
CA THR A 128 5.22 7.44 -7.81
C THR A 128 6.27 6.34 -7.81
N GLU A 129 7.52 6.75 -7.77
CA GLU A 129 8.68 5.86 -7.82
C GLU A 129 8.83 5.08 -6.51
N ASP A 130 9.38 3.87 -6.62
CA ASP A 130 9.81 3.02 -5.50
C ASP A 130 8.75 2.65 -4.44
N VAL A 131 7.47 2.82 -4.73
CA VAL A 131 6.40 2.25 -3.88
C VAL A 131 6.45 0.72 -3.94
N TYR A 132 6.77 0.19 -5.11
CA TYR A 132 7.16 -1.20 -5.35
C TYR A 132 8.57 -1.17 -5.93
N LYS A 133 9.48 -1.94 -5.35
CA LYS A 133 10.91 -1.93 -5.68
C LYS A 133 11.16 -2.01 -7.20
N GLY A 134 11.74 -0.94 -7.76
CA GLY A 134 12.09 -0.85 -9.17
C GLY A 134 10.95 -0.47 -10.12
N GLU A 135 9.78 -0.10 -9.58
CA GLU A 135 8.64 0.35 -10.38
C GLU A 135 8.47 1.87 -10.27
N GLU A 136 8.34 2.54 -11.42
CA GLU A 136 8.13 3.99 -11.49
C GLU A 136 6.65 4.39 -11.38
N SER A 137 5.75 3.41 -11.49
CA SER A 137 4.30 3.64 -11.47
C SER A 137 3.54 2.36 -11.11
N PHE A 138 2.31 2.54 -10.67
CA PHE A 138 1.40 1.43 -10.43
C PHE A 138 -0.06 1.83 -10.60
N THR A 139 -0.93 0.84 -10.80
CA THR A 139 -2.37 1.04 -10.96
C THR A 139 -3.12 0.61 -9.71
N GLU A 140 -4.27 1.28 -9.47
CA GLU A 140 -5.15 0.99 -8.36
C GLU A 140 -6.60 1.00 -8.83
N LEU A 141 -7.36 -0.02 -8.44
CA LEU A 141 -8.80 -0.08 -8.65
C LEU A 141 -9.52 0.02 -7.31
N GLN A 142 -10.37 1.03 -7.17
CA GLN A 142 -11.17 1.24 -5.97
C GLN A 142 -12.65 1.08 -6.29
N PHE A 143 -13.33 0.27 -5.50
CA PHE A 143 -14.78 0.15 -5.53
C PHE A 143 -15.34 0.61 -4.19
N LYS A 144 -16.32 1.53 -4.24
CA LYS A 144 -16.99 2.08 -3.06
C LYS A 144 -18.49 1.96 -3.25
N VAL A 145 -19.19 1.55 -2.22
CA VAL A 145 -20.65 1.49 -2.19
C VAL A 145 -21.14 2.25 -0.95
N GLY A 146 -22.16 3.03 -1.12
CA GLY A 146 -22.77 3.80 -0.05
C GLY A 146 -24.26 4.00 -0.27
N MET A 147 -24.92 4.65 0.69
CA MET A 147 -26.30 5.08 0.59
C MET A 147 -26.32 6.59 0.41
N ALA A 148 -27.15 7.07 -0.54
CA ALA A 148 -27.38 8.49 -0.77
C ALA A 148 -28.87 8.78 -0.68
N PHE A 149 -29.25 9.52 0.33
CA PHE A 149 -30.61 9.99 0.60
C PHE A 149 -30.86 11.35 -0.04
#